data_97fa25402ed4879bec20a05037511a7d
#
_entry.id   97fa25402ed4879bec20a05037511a7d
#
_cell.length_a   1.000
_cell.length_b   1.000
_cell.length_c   1.000
_cell.angle_alpha   90.00
_cell.angle_beta   90.00
_cell.angle_gamma   90.00
#
_symmetry.space_group_name_H-M   'P 1'
#
loop_
_entity.id
_entity.type
_entity.pdbx_description
1 polymer ?
#
loop_
_entity_poly.entity_id
_entity_poly.type
_entity_poly.pdbx_seq_one_letter_code
_entity_poly.pdbx_strand_id
1 'polypeptide(L)'
;MVRARFDGDTLSYVEHGSMHTVPVERGFPEPSLAEYKGRFFLTLRNDVKGYVTSGSDGLHFDEAKPWTFDDGEELGSYNTQQHWVTHPDGLFLVYTRRGANNDHVFRHRAPLFMAQVN
;
A
#
# COMPACT_ATOMS: atom_id res chain seq x y z
N MET A 1 -12.32 2.74 -0.38
CA MET A 1 -12.41 1.94 -1.64
C MET A 1 -13.79 2.10 -2.24
N VAL A 2 -13.91 1.97 -3.56
CA VAL A 2 -15.19 2.07 -4.29
C VAL A 2 -15.32 0.81 -5.15
N ARG A 3 -16.51 0.21 -5.17
CA ARG A 3 -16.89 -0.83 -6.11
C ARG A 3 -17.70 -0.20 -7.23
N ALA A 4 -17.33 -0.50 -8.45
CA ALA A 4 -18.05 -0.10 -9.64
C ALA A 4 -18.31 -1.33 -10.52
N ARG A 5 -19.38 -1.27 -11.32
CA ARG A 5 -19.71 -2.27 -12.33
C ARG A 5 -19.38 -1.71 -13.70
N PHE A 6 -18.68 -2.49 -14.49
CA PHE A 6 -18.47 -2.22 -15.90
C PHE A 6 -19.26 -3.22 -16.73
N ASP A 7 -20.10 -2.75 -17.65
CA ASP A 7 -20.97 -3.58 -18.49
C ASP A 7 -20.45 -3.77 -19.92
N GLY A 8 -19.24 -3.26 -20.19
CA GLY A 8 -18.60 -3.28 -21.50
C GLY A 8 -18.58 -1.90 -22.19
N ASP A 9 -19.37 -0.97 -21.70
CA ASP A 9 -19.49 0.38 -22.26
C ASP A 9 -19.47 1.44 -21.13
N THR A 10 -20.21 1.21 -20.06
CA THR A 10 -20.42 2.17 -18.97
C THR A 10 -19.87 1.65 -17.64
N LEU A 11 -19.19 2.54 -16.89
CA LEU A 11 -18.76 2.30 -15.52
C LEU A 11 -19.77 2.92 -14.56
N SER A 12 -20.46 2.09 -13.78
CA SER A 12 -21.49 2.52 -12.83
C SER A 12 -21.05 2.31 -11.39
N TYR A 13 -21.23 3.32 -10.54
CA TYR A 13 -21.01 3.21 -9.10
C TYR A 13 -21.96 2.17 -8.49
N VAL A 14 -21.44 1.34 -7.59
CA VAL A 14 -22.24 0.37 -6.83
C VAL A 14 -22.28 0.75 -5.38
N GLU A 15 -21.12 0.81 -4.72
CA GLU A 15 -21.00 1.07 -3.30
C GLU A 15 -19.58 1.51 -2.92
N HIS A 16 -19.41 2.01 -1.72
CA HIS A 16 -18.10 2.27 -1.13
C HIS A 16 -17.97 1.58 0.23
N GLY A 17 -16.74 1.22 0.56
CA GLY A 17 -16.39 0.61 1.85
C GLY A 17 -15.84 1.61 2.86
N SER A 18 -14.98 1.12 3.74
CA SER A 18 -14.35 1.92 4.79
C SER A 18 -13.57 3.11 4.23
N MET A 19 -13.65 4.22 4.95
CA MET A 19 -12.81 5.39 4.70
C MET A 19 -11.62 5.34 5.67
N HIS A 20 -10.40 5.36 5.12
CA HIS A 20 -9.19 5.42 5.90
C HIS A 20 -8.59 6.81 5.84
N THR A 21 -8.30 7.39 6.97
CA THR A 21 -7.65 8.69 7.10
C THR A 21 -6.56 8.64 8.17
N VAL A 22 -5.57 9.50 8.03
CA VAL A 22 -4.58 9.77 9.06
C VAL A 22 -4.35 11.28 9.12
N PRO A 23 -4.32 11.89 10.32
CA PRO A 23 -4.12 13.34 10.45
C PRO A 23 -2.64 13.70 10.34
N VAL A 24 -1.97 13.18 9.31
CA VAL A 24 -0.54 13.41 9.04
C VAL A 24 -0.40 13.86 7.60
N GLU A 25 0.08 15.10 7.41
CA GLU A 25 0.29 15.71 6.10
C GLU A 25 -0.96 15.58 5.20
N ARG A 26 -0.80 15.03 4.00
CA ARG A 26 -1.89 14.89 3.01
C ARG A 26 -2.77 13.64 3.21
N GLY A 27 -2.66 12.94 4.34
CA GLY A 27 -3.37 11.68 4.55
C GLY A 27 -2.78 10.53 3.73
N PHE A 28 -3.65 9.77 3.05
CA PHE A 28 -3.29 8.60 2.26
C PHE A 28 -3.49 8.79 0.75
N PRO A 29 -2.61 9.49 0.05
CA PRO A 29 -2.64 9.52 -1.42
C PRO A 29 -2.12 8.20 -2.01
N GLU A 30 -2.53 7.89 -3.24
CA GLU A 30 -1.98 6.85 -4.10
C GLU A 30 -1.93 5.45 -3.46
N PRO A 31 -3.10 4.89 -3.09
CA PRO A 31 -3.18 3.52 -2.59
C PRO A 31 -2.89 2.50 -3.70
N SER A 32 -2.36 1.32 -3.31
CA SER A 32 -2.22 0.17 -4.19
C SER A 32 -2.88 -1.05 -3.56
N LEU A 33 -3.70 -1.76 -4.34
CA LEU A 33 -4.51 -2.90 -3.91
C LEU A 33 -3.98 -4.18 -4.58
N ALA A 34 -3.92 -5.26 -3.80
CA ALA A 34 -3.72 -6.62 -4.30
C ALA A 34 -4.68 -7.59 -3.64
N GLU A 35 -5.05 -8.63 -4.38
CA GLU A 35 -5.65 -9.83 -3.81
C GLU A 35 -4.60 -10.93 -3.77
N TYR A 36 -4.51 -11.63 -2.63
CA TYR A 36 -3.63 -12.76 -2.46
C TYR A 36 -4.26 -13.80 -1.50
N LYS A 37 -4.40 -15.03 -1.97
CA LYS A 37 -5.00 -16.16 -1.22
C LYS A 37 -6.35 -15.81 -0.57
N GLY A 38 -7.22 -15.13 -1.31
CA GLY A 38 -8.58 -14.79 -0.88
C GLY A 38 -8.66 -13.63 0.13
N ARG A 39 -7.58 -12.91 0.37
CA ARG A 39 -7.56 -11.67 1.14
C ARG A 39 -7.11 -10.49 0.28
N PHE A 40 -7.60 -9.32 0.61
CA PHE A 40 -7.22 -8.07 -0.03
C PHE A 40 -6.24 -7.31 0.86
N PHE A 41 -5.17 -6.83 0.25
CA PHE A 41 -4.11 -6.07 0.91
C PHE A 41 -4.02 -4.69 0.26
N LEU A 42 -4.00 -3.66 1.09
CA LEU A 42 -3.94 -2.29 0.66
C LEU A 42 -2.70 -1.64 1.25
N THR A 43 -1.76 -1.21 0.40
CA THR A 43 -0.68 -0.34 0.84
C THR A 43 -1.07 1.11 0.59
N LEU A 44 -0.75 1.96 1.56
CA LEU A 44 -1.16 3.35 1.60
C LEU A 44 0.10 4.23 1.72
N ARG A 45 0.31 5.07 0.72
CA ARG A 45 1.35 6.08 0.78
C ARG A 45 0.98 7.17 1.79
N ASN A 46 1.98 7.71 2.48
CA ASN A 46 1.91 8.97 3.20
C ASN A 46 3.23 9.71 3.01
N ASP A 47 3.25 11.01 3.28
CA ASP A 47 4.45 11.83 3.10
C ASP A 47 5.57 11.52 4.11
N VAL A 48 5.23 10.89 5.23
CA VAL A 48 6.19 10.53 6.30
C VAL A 48 6.60 9.07 6.23
N LYS A 49 5.63 8.15 6.09
CA LYS A 49 5.85 6.69 6.05
C LYS A 49 4.76 5.98 5.28
N GLY A 50 4.99 4.74 4.89
CA GLY A 50 3.97 3.89 4.29
C GLY A 50 3.14 3.15 5.34
N TYR A 51 1.92 2.79 4.98
CA TYR A 51 1.00 2.03 5.81
C TYR A 51 0.43 0.84 5.05
N VAL A 52 -0.06 -0.14 5.79
CA VAL A 52 -0.70 -1.34 5.26
C VAL A 52 -1.96 -1.65 6.03
N THR A 53 -2.93 -2.19 5.34
CA THR A 53 -4.11 -2.81 5.93
C THR A 53 -4.57 -3.99 5.09
N SER A 54 -5.42 -4.84 5.63
CA SER A 54 -6.01 -5.96 4.92
C SER A 54 -7.51 -6.07 5.20
N GLY A 55 -8.20 -6.79 4.33
CA GLY A 55 -9.64 -7.04 4.45
C GLY A 55 -10.05 -8.28 3.67
N SER A 56 -11.30 -8.69 3.80
CA SER A 56 -11.82 -9.93 3.19
C SER A 56 -12.62 -9.72 1.92
N ASP A 57 -13.05 -8.50 1.61
CA ASP A 57 -14.01 -8.23 0.53
C ASP A 57 -13.55 -7.14 -0.47
N GLY A 58 -12.36 -6.57 -0.24
CA GLY A 58 -11.81 -5.49 -1.07
C GLY A 58 -12.47 -4.12 -0.87
N LEU A 59 -13.42 -4.00 0.05
CA LEU A 59 -14.12 -2.76 0.40
C LEU A 59 -13.87 -2.33 1.84
N HIS A 60 -13.94 -3.29 2.77
CA HIS A 60 -13.78 -3.06 4.19
C HIS A 60 -12.44 -3.58 4.64
N PHE A 61 -11.66 -2.71 5.24
CA PHE A 61 -10.30 -2.97 5.69
C PHE A 61 -10.15 -2.67 7.16
N ASP A 62 -9.26 -3.42 7.81
CA ASP A 62 -8.86 -3.21 9.20
C ASP A 62 -8.19 -1.84 9.39
N GLU A 63 -7.87 -1.48 10.61
CA GLU A 63 -7.09 -0.26 10.89
C GLU A 63 -5.73 -0.31 10.20
N ALA A 64 -5.38 0.78 9.52
CA ALA A 64 -4.10 0.89 8.83
C ALA A 64 -2.94 1.01 9.83
N LYS A 65 -1.90 0.20 9.64
CA LYS A 65 -0.69 0.17 10.47
C LYS A 65 0.52 0.63 9.65
N PRO A 66 1.51 1.26 10.27
CA PRO A 66 2.79 1.51 9.61
C PRO A 66 3.42 0.21 9.08
N TRP A 67 4.07 0.29 7.94
CA TRP A 67 4.90 -0.80 7.45
C TRP A 67 6.12 -1.00 8.35
N THR A 68 6.32 -2.22 8.81
CA THR A 68 7.49 -2.63 9.58
C THR A 68 8.13 -3.88 9.00
N PHE A 69 9.39 -4.11 9.32
CA PHE A 69 10.01 -5.42 9.20
C PHE A 69 9.49 -6.37 10.30
N ASP A 70 9.83 -7.63 10.22
CA ASP A 70 9.44 -8.67 11.19
C ASP A 70 10.07 -8.48 12.58
N ASP A 71 11.17 -7.74 12.69
CA ASP A 71 11.76 -7.32 13.98
C ASP A 71 11.07 -6.09 14.59
N GLY A 72 10.07 -5.50 13.88
CA GLY A 72 9.33 -4.32 14.31
C GLY A 72 9.95 -2.97 13.90
N GLU A 73 11.13 -2.97 13.26
CA GLU A 73 11.71 -1.73 12.72
C GLU A 73 10.84 -1.18 11.58
N GLU A 74 10.62 0.14 11.56
CA GLU A 74 9.87 0.76 10.47
C GLU A 74 10.57 0.58 9.12
N LEU A 75 9.80 0.27 8.08
CA LEU A 75 10.33 0.04 6.73
C LEU A 75 11.10 1.24 6.17
N GLY A 76 10.87 2.44 6.71
CA GLY A 76 11.54 3.66 6.29
C GLY A 76 11.08 4.22 4.94
N SER A 77 10.00 3.69 4.37
CA SER A 77 9.40 4.24 3.16
C SER A 77 9.00 5.71 3.37
N TYR A 78 9.21 6.52 2.33
CA TYR A 78 9.09 7.97 2.45
C TYR A 78 8.57 8.58 1.17
N ASN A 79 7.40 9.18 1.25
CA ASN A 79 6.81 10.02 0.19
C ASN A 79 6.91 9.42 -1.22
N THR A 80 6.79 8.08 -1.32
CA THR A 80 6.85 7.34 -2.57
C THR A 80 5.74 6.30 -2.61
N GLN A 81 5.29 5.98 -3.81
CA GLN A 81 4.36 4.89 -4.04
C GLN A 81 5.00 3.55 -3.67
N GLN A 82 4.14 2.63 -3.26
CA GLN A 82 4.47 1.24 -3.01
C GLN A 82 3.55 0.38 -3.85
N HIS A 83 4.07 -0.70 -4.40
CA HIS A 83 3.32 -1.57 -5.30
C HIS A 83 3.47 -3.03 -4.90
N TRP A 84 2.42 -3.78 -5.17
CA TRP A 84 2.38 -5.20 -4.93
C TRP A 84 2.92 -5.99 -6.11
N VAL A 85 3.57 -7.11 -5.80
CA VAL A 85 3.84 -8.20 -6.73
C VAL A 85 3.26 -9.47 -6.12
N THR A 86 2.35 -10.11 -6.83
CA THR A 86 1.73 -11.38 -6.43
C THR A 86 2.37 -12.54 -7.20
N HIS A 87 2.74 -13.59 -6.48
CA HIS A 87 3.27 -14.82 -7.03
C HIS A 87 2.64 -16.01 -6.28
N PRO A 88 2.48 -17.20 -6.88
CA PRO A 88 1.98 -18.38 -6.15
C PRO A 88 2.69 -18.65 -4.83
N ASP A 89 3.98 -18.37 -4.76
CA ASP A 89 4.81 -18.63 -3.57
C ASP A 89 4.82 -17.49 -2.55
N GLY A 90 4.30 -16.30 -2.88
CA GLY A 90 4.35 -15.17 -1.95
C GLY A 90 3.69 -13.90 -2.44
N LEU A 91 3.40 -13.03 -1.48
CA LEU A 91 3.05 -11.64 -1.71
C LEU A 91 4.30 -10.79 -1.45
N PHE A 92 4.61 -9.87 -2.35
CA PHE A 92 5.79 -9.02 -2.25
C PHE A 92 5.39 -7.55 -2.35
N LEU A 93 6.13 -6.71 -1.63
CA LEU A 93 6.04 -5.26 -1.70
C LEU A 93 7.28 -4.70 -2.43
N VAL A 94 7.05 -3.88 -3.44
CA VAL A 94 8.09 -3.06 -4.09
C VAL A 94 8.01 -1.65 -3.53
N TYR A 95 9.13 -1.14 -3.02
CA TYR A 95 9.17 0.12 -2.29
C TYR A 95 10.53 0.81 -2.41
N THR A 96 10.60 2.04 -1.94
CA THR A 96 11.83 2.77 -1.68
C THR A 96 11.89 3.17 -0.22
N ARG A 97 13.09 3.43 0.32
CA ARG A 97 13.27 3.78 1.73
C ARG A 97 14.41 4.76 1.93
N ARG A 98 14.36 5.45 3.04
CA ARG A 98 15.51 6.17 3.63
C ARG A 98 16.53 5.17 4.20
N GLY A 99 17.74 5.64 4.49
CA GLY A 99 18.77 4.82 5.14
C GLY A 99 19.45 3.81 4.21
N ALA A 100 19.34 3.99 2.90
CA ALA A 100 19.96 3.16 1.88
C ALA A 100 21.17 3.85 1.21
N ASN A 101 21.87 4.73 1.94
CA ASN A 101 22.93 5.59 1.42
C ASN A 101 22.48 6.40 0.18
N ASN A 102 21.25 6.89 0.21
CA ASN A 102 20.55 7.50 -0.91
C ASN A 102 19.99 8.91 -0.61
N ASP A 103 20.56 9.61 0.35
CA ASP A 103 20.13 10.98 0.70
C ASP A 103 20.37 11.98 -0.44
N HIS A 104 21.28 11.66 -1.36
CA HIS A 104 21.53 12.41 -2.59
C HIS A 104 20.49 12.16 -3.69
N VAL A 105 19.64 11.16 -3.53
CA VAL A 105 18.58 10.82 -4.49
C VAL A 105 17.30 11.56 -4.13
N PHE A 106 16.71 12.27 -5.09
CA PHE A 106 15.49 13.02 -4.88
C PHE A 106 14.38 12.13 -4.32
N ARG A 107 13.87 12.51 -3.13
CA ARG A 107 12.84 11.77 -2.37
C ARG A 107 13.18 10.29 -2.13
N HIS A 108 14.45 9.92 -2.10
CA HIS A 108 14.91 8.54 -1.87
C HIS A 108 14.31 7.51 -2.85
N ARG A 109 14.05 7.94 -4.12
CA ARG A 109 13.35 7.10 -5.10
C ARG A 109 14.19 5.98 -5.71
N ALA A 110 15.44 5.87 -5.32
CA ALA A 110 16.36 4.78 -5.68
C ALA A 110 17.26 4.43 -4.50
N PRO A 111 17.71 3.19 -4.38
CA PRO A 111 17.30 2.06 -5.19
C PRO A 111 15.87 1.58 -4.88
N LEU A 112 15.29 0.76 -5.77
CA LEU A 112 14.08 0.00 -5.48
C LEU A 112 14.44 -1.22 -4.63
N PHE A 113 13.59 -1.53 -3.69
CA PHE A 113 13.64 -2.73 -2.87
C PHE A 113 12.41 -3.59 -3.13
N MET A 114 12.55 -4.89 -2.91
CA MET A 114 11.42 -5.81 -2.88
C MET A 114 11.59 -6.70 -1.63
N ALA A 115 10.52 -6.82 -0.86
CA ALA A 115 10.47 -7.68 0.32
C ALA A 115 9.25 -8.59 0.24
N GLN A 116 9.38 -9.81 0.74
CA GLN A 116 8.25 -10.70 0.94
C GLN A 116 7.43 -10.21 2.13
N VAL A 117 6.13 -10.29 2.02
CA VAL A 117 5.18 -9.94 3.08
C VAL A 117 4.72 -11.23 3.77
N ASN A 118 4.86 -11.24 5.09
CA ASN A 118 4.49 -12.38 5.95
C ASN A 118 3.11 -12.16 6.58
#